data_f8c04e747ad7996b404783f83a9621c0
#
_entry.id   f8c04e747ad7996b404783f83a9621c0
#
_cell.length_a   1.000
_cell.length_b   1.000
_cell.length_c   1.000
_cell.angle_alpha   90.00
_cell.angle_beta   90.00
_cell.angle_gamma   90.00
#
_symmetry.space_group_name_H-M   'P 1'
#
loop_
_entity.id
_entity.type
_entity.pdbx_description
1 polymer ?
#
loop_
_entity_poly.entity_id
_entity_poly.type
_entity_poly.pdbx_seq_one_letter_code
_entity_poly.pdbx_strand_id
1 'polypeptide(L)'
;VNRRAFLEGFFAASTVLYGGHYMWRRVQHPLVLTPPAGDSIAAVSTASSATAAPGTVIHAGPAVPPPGAGRFEFTPIDVKLSVGGQALPVPAPPIRTDSGFDLNRLSDDEVSRYLTKIRNFDAIFASDIYLDVRYEKTLLSTTQRLARLEGHIGHGNFNLIGFDEMLQYANNFPRIGRFTQDELTFIEEVFFTDPTRYGFFGNKVTRDLTDSLPRSDIIKIPRSGHFLLKGESLNLYNKLKADVGDQLVLTSGVRSVVKQLHLFLAKTVEANGNLSRASRSLAPPGHSYHGVGDFDVGRIGLGEKNFTADFSRTPEYQKIAGLGYVNIRYPTDNLFGVRFEPWHIKLS
;
A
#
# COMPACT_ATOMS: atom_id res chain seq x y z
N VAL A 1 -11.90 8.04 -28.48
CA VAL A 1 -11.12 6.88 -28.95
C VAL A 1 -11.15 5.88 -27.81
N ASN A 2 -11.69 4.69 -28.06
CA ASN A 2 -11.88 3.65 -27.05
C ASN A 2 -10.51 3.16 -26.58
N ARG A 3 -10.25 3.11 -25.23
CA ARG A 3 -9.00 2.62 -24.64
C ARG A 3 -8.55 1.27 -25.18
N ARG A 4 -9.50 0.44 -25.56
CA ARG A 4 -9.28 -0.86 -26.21
C ARG A 4 -8.55 -0.73 -27.54
N ALA A 5 -8.99 0.20 -28.39
CA ALA A 5 -8.40 0.46 -29.70
C ALA A 5 -6.99 1.09 -29.59
N PHE A 6 -6.74 1.88 -28.52
CA PHE A 6 -5.42 2.47 -28.25
C PHE A 6 -4.39 1.40 -27.86
N LEU A 7 -4.77 0.47 -26.99
CA LEU A 7 -3.86 -0.62 -26.58
C LEU A 7 -3.61 -1.60 -27.73
N GLU A 8 -4.64 -1.96 -28.49
CA GLU A 8 -4.49 -2.81 -29.68
C GLU A 8 -3.62 -2.13 -30.76
N GLY A 9 -3.76 -0.82 -30.97
CA GLY A 9 -2.97 -0.04 -31.91
C GLY A 9 -1.50 0.13 -31.48
N PHE A 10 -1.23 0.27 -30.18
CA PHE A 10 0.13 0.44 -29.66
C PHE A 10 0.94 -0.86 -29.70
N PHE A 11 0.28 -1.99 -29.49
CA PHE A 11 0.91 -3.31 -29.59
C PHE A 11 1.09 -3.80 -31.03
N ALA A 12 0.25 -3.37 -31.96
CA ALA A 12 0.37 -3.72 -33.38
C ALA A 12 1.52 -3.02 -34.09
N ALA A 13 1.99 -1.85 -33.59
CA ALA A 13 3.11 -1.09 -34.20
C ALA A 13 4.48 -1.54 -33.68
N SER A 14 4.56 -2.37 -32.62
CA SER A 14 5.82 -2.77 -32.01
C SER A 14 5.91 -4.28 -31.86
N THR A 15 6.13 -4.98 -32.95
CA THR A 15 6.50 -6.39 -32.98
C THR A 15 5.33 -7.38 -32.87
N VAL A 16 5.13 -8.06 -33.92
CA VAL A 16 4.60 -9.40 -34.06
C VAL A 16 4.97 -10.27 -32.86
N LEU A 17 3.93 -10.76 -32.12
CA LEU A 17 3.88 -11.93 -31.25
C LEU A 17 3.65 -11.80 -29.73
N TYR A 18 3.56 -10.65 -29.10
CA TYR A 18 3.32 -10.64 -27.65
C TYR A 18 2.32 -9.55 -27.23
N GLY A 19 1.05 -9.78 -27.21
CA GLY A 19 0.34 -8.73 -26.57
C GLY A 19 -1.17 -8.69 -26.51
N GLY A 20 -1.86 -9.51 -27.19
CA GLY A 20 -3.32 -9.38 -27.35
C GLY A 20 -4.18 -9.90 -26.20
N HIS A 21 -3.64 -10.53 -25.16
CA HIS A 21 -4.45 -11.30 -24.20
C HIS A 21 -4.41 -10.85 -22.74
N TYR A 22 -3.64 -9.82 -22.40
CA TYR A 22 -3.42 -9.43 -21.01
C TYR A 22 -4.62 -8.86 -20.28
N MET A 23 -5.48 -8.18 -20.96
CA MET A 23 -6.51 -7.36 -20.32
C MET A 23 -7.83 -8.08 -20.01
N TRP A 24 -7.96 -9.38 -20.35
CA TRP A 24 -9.27 -10.05 -20.32
C TRP A 24 -9.31 -11.42 -19.67
N ARG A 25 -8.20 -11.94 -19.20
CA ARG A 25 -8.25 -13.14 -18.37
C ARG A 25 -8.57 -12.73 -16.93
N ARG A 26 -9.78 -12.99 -16.48
CA ARG A 26 -9.97 -13.36 -15.08
C ARG A 26 -8.96 -14.45 -14.80
N VAL A 27 -8.07 -14.21 -13.84
CA VAL A 27 -7.13 -15.25 -13.40
C VAL A 27 -7.95 -16.48 -13.06
N GLN A 28 -7.82 -17.51 -13.85
CA GLN A 28 -8.54 -18.76 -13.63
C GLN A 28 -7.90 -19.56 -12.49
N HIS A 29 -6.69 -19.18 -12.08
CA HIS A 29 -5.95 -19.82 -11.02
C HIS A 29 -5.54 -18.81 -9.96
N PRO A 30 -6.23 -18.78 -8.82
CA PRO A 30 -5.83 -17.92 -7.70
C PRO A 30 -4.43 -18.34 -7.23
N LEU A 31 -3.70 -17.41 -6.61
CA LEU A 31 -2.45 -17.69 -5.93
C LEU A 31 -2.62 -18.91 -5.04
N VAL A 32 -1.70 -19.86 -5.15
CA VAL A 32 -1.68 -21.02 -4.23
C VAL A 32 -1.17 -20.50 -2.90
N LEU A 33 -2.02 -20.58 -1.89
CA LEU A 33 -1.72 -20.16 -0.52
C LEU A 33 -1.48 -21.42 0.29
N THR A 34 -0.31 -21.52 0.92
CA THR A 34 0.06 -22.68 1.72
C THR A 34 -0.01 -22.33 3.20
N PRO A 35 -0.67 -23.13 4.04
CA PRO A 35 -0.55 -23.01 5.49
C PRO A 35 0.81 -23.56 5.94
N PRO A 36 1.37 -23.08 7.07
CA PRO A 36 2.59 -23.65 7.63
C PRO A 36 2.35 -25.10 8.06
N ALA A 37 3.37 -25.94 7.86
CA ALA A 37 3.33 -27.32 8.31
C ALA A 37 3.56 -27.39 9.83
N GLY A 38 2.62 -27.96 10.58
CA GLY A 38 2.80 -28.41 11.97
C GLY A 38 2.11 -27.60 13.05
N ASP A 39 1.41 -28.35 13.91
CA ASP A 39 0.82 -27.89 15.14
C ASP A 39 1.89 -27.60 16.19
N SER A 40 2.20 -26.34 16.48
CA SER A 40 2.64 -25.90 17.80
C SER A 40 2.66 -24.38 17.92
N ILE A 41 2.07 -23.91 19.00
CA ILE A 41 2.06 -22.53 19.42
C ILE A 41 3.46 -22.23 19.99
N ALA A 42 4.36 -21.73 19.16
CA ALA A 42 5.60 -21.15 19.63
C ALA A 42 5.52 -19.64 19.46
N ALA A 43 5.04 -18.97 20.51
CA ALA A 43 5.26 -17.55 20.68
C ALA A 43 6.73 -17.34 21.02
N VAL A 44 7.56 -17.01 20.05
CA VAL A 44 8.94 -16.56 20.35
C VAL A 44 8.86 -15.10 20.78
N SER A 45 8.75 -14.90 22.09
CA SER A 45 9.02 -13.63 22.75
C SER A 45 10.53 -13.46 22.80
N THR A 46 11.11 -12.61 21.97
CA THR A 46 12.47 -12.12 22.17
C THR A 46 12.45 -10.94 23.14
N ALA A 47 12.37 -11.25 24.43
CA ALA A 47 12.79 -10.33 25.47
C ALA A 47 14.32 -10.50 25.64
N SER A 48 15.09 -9.61 25.02
CA SER A 48 16.53 -9.49 25.29
C SER A 48 16.72 -8.63 26.53
N SER A 49 16.99 -9.27 27.65
CA SER A 49 17.58 -8.63 28.81
C SER A 49 19.10 -8.60 28.62
N ALA A 50 19.65 -7.47 28.20
CA ALA A 50 21.10 -7.25 28.18
C ALA A 50 21.54 -6.60 29.49
N THR A 51 22.29 -7.37 30.29
CA THR A 51 23.08 -6.91 31.43
C THR A 51 24.31 -6.15 30.90
N ALA A 52 24.52 -4.94 31.38
CA ALA A 52 25.62 -4.08 31.01
C ALA A 52 26.95 -4.57 31.57
N ALA A 53 28.00 -4.60 30.74
CA ALA A 53 29.40 -4.53 31.15
C ALA A 53 30.11 -3.41 30.35
N PRO A 54 31.09 -2.70 30.95
CA PRO A 54 31.57 -1.42 30.43
C PRO A 54 32.75 -1.56 29.47
N GLY A 55 32.73 -0.72 28.43
CA GLY A 55 33.95 -0.23 27.79
C GLY A 55 34.39 -0.89 26.49
N THR A 56 33.92 -0.36 25.38
CA THR A 56 34.77 -0.14 24.19
C THR A 56 34.02 0.86 23.28
N VAL A 57 34.61 2.03 23.06
CA VAL A 57 34.14 3.03 22.11
C VAL A 57 34.45 2.52 20.70
N ILE A 58 33.44 2.07 20.00
CA ILE A 58 33.54 1.81 18.58
C ILE A 58 32.95 3.03 17.86
N HIS A 59 33.76 3.74 17.09
CA HIS A 59 33.32 4.78 16.17
C HIS A 59 32.30 4.16 15.21
N ALA A 60 31.04 4.51 15.35
CA ALA A 60 30.01 4.21 14.37
C ALA A 60 30.29 5.05 13.12
N GLY A 61 30.58 4.39 12.01
CA GLY A 61 30.51 5.01 10.70
C GLY A 61 29.09 5.51 10.40
N PRO A 62 28.94 6.43 9.41
CA PRO A 62 27.65 7.02 9.13
C PRO A 62 26.63 5.93 8.81
N ALA A 63 25.49 5.97 9.52
CA ALA A 63 24.38 5.06 9.29
C ALA A 63 23.91 5.17 7.85
N VAL A 64 23.87 4.03 7.15
CA VAL A 64 23.27 3.93 5.82
C VAL A 64 21.76 4.18 6.01
N PRO A 65 21.18 5.19 5.36
CA PRO A 65 19.74 5.43 5.45
C PRO A 65 18.96 4.26 4.87
N PRO A 66 17.78 3.92 5.42
CA PRO A 66 16.95 2.85 4.91
C PRO A 66 16.54 3.14 3.45
N PRO A 67 16.33 2.11 2.60
CA PRO A 67 15.95 2.29 1.21
C PRO A 67 14.63 3.06 1.12
N GLY A 68 14.69 4.30 0.63
CA GLY A 68 13.57 5.25 0.52
C GLY A 68 13.84 6.65 1.07
N ALA A 69 14.95 6.91 1.76
CA ALA A 69 15.31 8.22 2.30
C ALA A 69 16.34 8.98 1.44
N GLY A 70 16.14 9.04 0.14
CA GLY A 70 16.96 9.85 -0.75
C GLY A 70 16.34 11.24 -0.95
N ARG A 71 17.03 12.31 -0.54
CA ARG A 71 16.76 13.68 -1.00
C ARG A 71 17.09 13.75 -2.49
N PHE A 72 16.08 13.79 -3.34
CA PHE A 72 16.22 14.19 -4.72
C PHE A 72 15.25 15.32 -5.02
N GLU A 73 15.79 16.49 -5.38
CA GLU A 73 15.02 17.54 -6.02
C GLU A 73 14.76 17.12 -7.46
N PHE A 74 13.48 16.98 -7.82
CA PHE A 74 13.06 16.63 -9.16
C PHE A 74 12.44 17.83 -9.86
N THR A 75 12.98 18.12 -11.04
CA THR A 75 12.28 18.92 -12.05
C THR A 75 11.13 18.08 -12.62
N PRO A 76 9.89 18.59 -12.68
CA PRO A 76 8.79 17.85 -13.29
C PRO A 76 9.12 17.61 -14.77
N ILE A 77 9.04 16.36 -15.20
CA ILE A 77 9.02 16.05 -16.63
C ILE A 77 7.60 16.37 -17.09
N ASP A 78 7.46 17.41 -17.91
CA ASP A 78 6.22 17.73 -18.61
C ASP A 78 5.96 16.65 -19.67
N VAL A 79 5.34 15.57 -19.25
CA VAL A 79 4.79 14.58 -20.17
C VAL A 79 3.39 15.05 -20.52
N LYS A 80 3.25 15.70 -21.68
CA LYS A 80 1.95 15.97 -22.28
C LYS A 80 1.30 14.65 -22.72
N LEU A 81 0.61 14.01 -21.77
CA LEU A 81 -0.30 12.90 -22.05
C LEU A 81 -1.72 13.45 -22.14
N SER A 82 -2.30 13.38 -23.29
CA SER A 82 -3.70 13.65 -23.54
C SER A 82 -4.54 12.54 -22.90
N VAL A 83 -5.07 12.81 -21.71
CA VAL A 83 -5.95 11.86 -20.99
C VAL A 83 -7.39 12.32 -21.17
N GLY A 84 -8.18 11.51 -21.86
CA GLY A 84 -9.64 11.67 -21.92
C GLY A 84 -10.23 11.47 -20.53
N GLY A 85 -10.82 12.57 -19.99
CA GLY A 85 -11.40 12.55 -18.66
C GLY A 85 -12.68 11.72 -18.58
N GLN A 86 -12.73 10.82 -17.62
CA GLN A 86 -14.00 10.39 -17.01
C GLN A 86 -13.90 10.67 -15.51
N ALA A 87 -14.92 11.35 -14.97
CA ALA A 87 -15.04 11.64 -13.56
C ALA A 87 -15.05 10.33 -12.76
N LEU A 88 -14.32 10.32 -11.63
CA LEU A 88 -14.45 9.25 -10.65
C LEU A 88 -15.92 9.18 -10.19
N PRO A 89 -16.51 8.00 -10.11
CA PRO A 89 -17.85 7.87 -9.54
C PRO A 89 -17.82 8.30 -8.07
N VAL A 90 -18.84 9.06 -7.67
CA VAL A 90 -19.21 9.32 -6.28
C VAL A 90 -19.12 8.01 -5.49
N PRO A 91 -18.66 8.00 -4.23
CA PRO A 91 -18.48 6.78 -3.46
C PRO A 91 -19.75 5.94 -3.51
N ALA A 92 -19.63 4.77 -4.11
CA ALA A 92 -20.70 3.80 -4.16
C ALA A 92 -21.03 3.33 -2.74
N PRO A 93 -22.29 2.99 -2.44
CA PRO A 93 -22.68 2.43 -1.15
C PRO A 93 -21.80 1.23 -0.80
N PRO A 94 -21.65 0.86 0.48
CA PRO A 94 -20.71 -0.15 0.95
C PRO A 94 -20.82 -1.41 0.11
N ILE A 95 -19.73 -1.73 -0.57
CA ILE A 95 -19.67 -2.92 -1.43
C ILE A 95 -19.58 -4.11 -0.49
N ARG A 96 -20.58 -4.99 -0.53
CA ARG A 96 -20.46 -6.32 0.04
C ARG A 96 -19.19 -6.95 -0.53
N THR A 97 -18.33 -7.48 0.34
CA THR A 97 -17.19 -8.28 -0.10
C THR A 97 -17.72 -9.38 -1.03
N ASP A 98 -17.22 -9.47 -2.25
CA ASP A 98 -17.62 -10.53 -3.22
C ASP A 98 -17.36 -11.94 -2.68
N SER A 99 -16.63 -12.07 -1.58
CA SER A 99 -16.28 -13.33 -0.91
C SER A 99 -17.42 -13.94 -0.08
N GLY A 100 -18.52 -13.21 0.14
CA GLY A 100 -19.59 -13.68 1.03
C GLY A 100 -19.17 -13.81 2.51
N PHE A 101 -17.97 -13.34 2.87
CA PHE A 101 -17.51 -13.34 4.27
C PHE A 101 -18.26 -12.26 5.06
N ASP A 102 -19.07 -12.71 6.02
CA ASP A 102 -19.86 -11.83 6.87
C ASP A 102 -19.22 -11.75 8.26
N LEU A 103 -18.56 -10.61 8.53
CA LEU A 103 -17.93 -10.35 9.83
C LEU A 103 -18.91 -10.45 11.01
N ASN A 104 -20.21 -10.22 10.77
CA ASN A 104 -21.24 -10.30 11.81
C ASN A 104 -21.58 -11.75 12.21
N ARG A 105 -21.04 -12.74 11.49
CA ARG A 105 -21.24 -14.17 11.80
C ARG A 105 -20.10 -14.77 12.60
N LEU A 106 -19.06 -14.00 12.90
CA LEU A 106 -17.97 -14.48 13.75
C LEU A 106 -18.45 -14.65 15.19
N SER A 107 -18.07 -15.77 15.80
CA SER A 107 -18.22 -15.97 17.25
C SER A 107 -17.27 -15.03 18.01
N ASP A 108 -17.57 -14.77 19.28
CA ASP A 108 -16.74 -13.94 20.16
C ASP A 108 -15.30 -14.47 20.25
N ASP A 109 -15.10 -15.78 20.23
CA ASP A 109 -13.80 -16.43 20.21
C ASP A 109 -13.04 -16.16 18.92
N GLU A 110 -13.71 -16.15 17.77
CA GLU A 110 -13.10 -15.84 16.48
C GLU A 110 -12.72 -14.36 16.40
N VAL A 111 -13.57 -13.47 16.87
CA VAL A 111 -13.28 -12.04 16.99
C VAL A 111 -12.09 -11.82 17.93
N SER A 112 -12.04 -12.48 19.08
CA SER A 112 -10.94 -12.38 20.04
C SER A 112 -9.60 -12.84 19.46
N ARG A 113 -9.59 -14.01 18.77
CA ARG A 113 -8.39 -14.51 18.07
C ARG A 113 -7.95 -13.56 16.98
N TYR A 114 -8.89 -12.99 16.26
CA TYR A 114 -8.62 -12.04 15.18
C TYR A 114 -8.01 -10.73 15.73
N LEU A 115 -8.61 -10.12 16.75
CA LEU A 115 -8.08 -8.93 17.41
C LEU A 115 -6.69 -9.19 18.02
N THR A 116 -6.44 -10.40 18.51
CA THR A 116 -5.11 -10.80 19.00
C THR A 116 -4.07 -10.74 17.88
N LYS A 117 -4.41 -11.19 16.66
CA LYS A 117 -3.51 -11.14 15.51
C LYS A 117 -3.18 -9.71 15.08
N ILE A 118 -4.17 -8.82 15.01
CA ILE A 118 -3.92 -7.43 14.60
C ILE A 118 -3.17 -6.61 15.66
N ARG A 119 -3.37 -6.90 16.95
CA ARG A 119 -2.60 -6.30 18.06
C ARG A 119 -1.15 -6.76 18.06
N ASN A 120 -0.89 -8.00 17.64
CA ASN A 120 0.43 -8.60 17.49
C ASN A 120 0.78 -8.76 16.00
N PHE A 121 0.60 -7.70 15.23
CA PHE A 121 0.64 -7.73 13.76
C PHE A 121 1.96 -8.26 13.17
N ASP A 122 3.08 -8.09 13.88
CA ASP A 122 4.40 -8.59 13.48
C ASP A 122 4.67 -10.04 13.90
N ALA A 123 3.85 -10.63 14.78
CA ALA A 123 4.01 -12.01 15.20
C ALA A 123 3.67 -12.99 14.07
N ILE A 124 4.27 -14.16 14.11
CA ILE A 124 3.94 -15.30 13.25
C ILE A 124 2.95 -16.19 13.98
N PHE A 125 1.89 -16.56 13.30
CA PHE A 125 0.86 -17.46 13.83
C PHE A 125 0.79 -18.74 12.97
N ALA A 126 0.49 -19.86 13.59
CA ALA A 126 0.38 -21.16 12.90
C ALA A 126 -0.65 -21.15 11.75
N SER A 127 -1.66 -20.29 11.85
CA SER A 127 -2.69 -20.11 10.81
C SER A 127 -2.35 -19.05 9.75
N ASP A 128 -1.14 -18.48 9.76
CA ASP A 128 -0.73 -17.53 8.73
C ASP A 128 -0.60 -18.22 7.36
N ILE A 129 -0.99 -17.50 6.34
CA ILE A 129 -0.97 -17.95 4.95
C ILE A 129 0.25 -17.34 4.25
N TYR A 130 0.97 -18.18 3.56
CA TYR A 130 2.17 -17.81 2.81
C TYR A 130 1.92 -17.85 1.31
N LEU A 131 2.68 -17.06 0.60
CA LEU A 131 2.80 -17.14 -0.84
C LEU A 131 3.45 -18.49 -1.20
N ASP A 132 2.96 -19.14 -2.25
CA ASP A 132 3.57 -20.37 -2.74
C ASP A 132 5.03 -20.14 -3.13
N VAL A 133 5.90 -21.08 -2.77
CA VAL A 133 7.35 -21.04 -3.00
C VAL A 133 7.72 -20.82 -4.47
N ARG A 134 6.88 -21.29 -5.40
CA ARG A 134 7.09 -21.07 -6.85
C ARG A 134 7.12 -19.61 -7.26
N TYR A 135 6.48 -18.71 -6.48
CA TYR A 135 6.45 -17.28 -6.72
C TYR A 135 7.59 -16.49 -6.06
N GLU A 136 8.45 -17.13 -5.25
CA GLU A 136 9.50 -16.43 -4.50
C GLU A 136 10.41 -15.59 -5.42
N LYS A 137 10.89 -16.18 -6.51
CA LYS A 137 11.74 -15.47 -7.48
C LYS A 137 10.98 -14.33 -8.17
N THR A 138 9.72 -14.56 -8.55
CA THR A 138 8.88 -13.58 -9.22
C THR A 138 8.52 -12.44 -8.27
N LEU A 139 8.22 -12.73 -7.00
CA LEU A 139 8.02 -11.71 -5.96
C LEU A 139 9.24 -10.79 -5.84
N LEU A 140 10.44 -11.36 -5.73
CA LEU A 140 11.68 -10.59 -5.62
C LEU A 140 11.95 -9.74 -6.87
N SER A 141 11.87 -10.34 -8.07
CA SER A 141 12.16 -9.63 -9.32
C SER A 141 11.15 -8.51 -9.58
N THR A 142 9.85 -8.74 -9.33
CA THR A 142 8.79 -7.73 -9.47
C THR A 142 9.00 -6.58 -8.50
N THR A 143 9.27 -6.88 -7.22
CA THR A 143 9.51 -5.85 -6.20
C THR A 143 10.73 -5.00 -6.54
N GLN A 144 11.83 -5.62 -6.99
CA GLN A 144 13.04 -4.91 -7.42
C GLN A 144 12.81 -4.03 -8.65
N ARG A 145 11.99 -4.49 -9.62
CA ARG A 145 11.64 -3.70 -10.80
C ARG A 145 10.83 -2.48 -10.44
N LEU A 146 9.84 -2.63 -9.57
CA LEU A 146 9.05 -1.51 -9.04
C LEU A 146 9.93 -0.52 -8.25
N ALA A 147 10.90 -0.99 -7.49
CA ALA A 147 11.87 -0.13 -6.79
C ALA A 147 12.75 0.66 -7.77
N ARG A 148 13.21 0.02 -8.87
CA ARG A 148 13.97 0.73 -9.93
C ARG A 148 13.10 1.78 -10.62
N LEU A 149 11.83 1.49 -10.85
CA LEU A 149 10.88 2.43 -11.41
C LEU A 149 10.67 3.63 -10.47
N GLU A 150 10.41 3.38 -9.18
CA GLU A 150 10.28 4.44 -8.18
C GLU A 150 11.53 5.32 -8.12
N GLY A 151 12.72 4.72 -8.09
CA GLY A 151 13.99 5.44 -8.13
C GLY A 151 14.20 6.24 -9.43
N HIS A 152 13.56 5.83 -10.55
CA HIS A 152 13.65 6.55 -11.81
C HIS A 152 12.76 7.79 -11.88
N ILE A 153 11.50 7.65 -11.46
CA ILE A 153 10.50 8.72 -11.59
C ILE A 153 10.38 9.59 -10.34
N GLY A 154 10.99 9.16 -9.24
CA GLY A 154 10.96 9.84 -7.96
C GLY A 154 9.73 9.48 -7.11
N HIS A 155 9.95 9.46 -5.80
CA HIS A 155 8.99 8.99 -4.79
C HIS A 155 7.61 9.67 -4.89
N GLY A 156 7.59 11.00 -5.05
CA GLY A 156 6.34 11.77 -5.17
C GLY A 156 5.53 11.35 -6.40
N ASN A 157 6.15 11.29 -7.57
CA ASN A 157 5.49 10.93 -8.83
C ASN A 157 5.03 9.47 -8.84
N PHE A 158 5.79 8.58 -8.18
CA PHE A 158 5.45 7.17 -8.08
C PHE A 158 4.11 6.91 -7.35
N ASN A 159 3.70 7.82 -6.47
CA ASN A 159 2.38 7.75 -5.85
C ASN A 159 1.22 7.93 -6.85
N LEU A 160 1.47 8.47 -8.02
CA LEU A 160 0.45 8.91 -8.96
C LEU A 160 0.38 8.08 -10.24
N ILE A 161 1.40 7.27 -10.55
CA ILE A 161 1.44 6.54 -11.82
C ILE A 161 0.39 5.43 -11.86
N GLY A 162 -0.26 5.29 -13.04
CA GLY A 162 -1.13 4.18 -13.34
C GLY A 162 -0.35 2.96 -13.86
N PHE A 163 -1.04 1.84 -14.02
CA PHE A 163 -0.44 0.59 -14.50
C PHE A 163 0.11 0.73 -15.93
N ASP A 164 -0.62 1.39 -16.82
CA ASP A 164 -0.19 1.61 -18.20
C ASP A 164 1.06 2.50 -18.27
N GLU A 165 1.12 3.56 -17.45
CA GLU A 165 2.31 4.41 -17.34
C GLU A 165 3.52 3.62 -16.82
N MET A 166 3.32 2.74 -15.83
CA MET A 166 4.35 1.83 -15.32
C MET A 166 4.96 0.99 -16.45
N LEU A 167 4.10 0.39 -17.30
CA LEU A 167 4.56 -0.41 -18.44
C LEU A 167 5.31 0.44 -19.47
N GLN A 168 4.84 1.66 -19.76
CA GLN A 168 5.51 2.58 -20.66
C GLN A 168 6.91 2.96 -20.16
N TYR A 169 7.06 3.29 -18.87
CA TYR A 169 8.38 3.56 -18.28
C TYR A 169 9.30 2.34 -18.37
N ALA A 170 8.79 1.16 -18.03
CA ALA A 170 9.56 -0.08 -18.08
C ALA A 170 10.02 -0.43 -19.50
N ASN A 171 9.22 -0.13 -20.52
CA ASN A 171 9.55 -0.35 -21.91
C ASN A 171 10.59 0.65 -22.47
N ASN A 172 10.49 1.90 -22.03
CA ASN A 172 11.31 3.00 -22.59
C ASN A 172 12.66 3.18 -21.89
N PHE A 173 12.81 2.67 -20.66
CA PHE A 173 14.02 2.88 -19.87
C PHE A 173 14.72 1.56 -19.51
N PRO A 174 15.82 1.18 -20.19
CA PRO A 174 16.52 -0.08 -19.98
C PRO A 174 16.96 -0.34 -18.53
N ARG A 175 17.23 0.71 -17.76
CA ARG A 175 17.61 0.57 -16.34
C ARG A 175 16.47 0.06 -15.45
N ILE A 176 15.21 0.24 -15.86
CA ILE A 176 14.05 -0.35 -15.22
C ILE A 176 13.90 -1.78 -15.73
N GLY A 177 13.93 -1.93 -17.06
CA GLY A 177 13.74 -3.17 -17.79
C GLY A 177 12.26 -3.55 -17.92
N ARG A 178 11.94 -4.24 -18.99
CA ARG A 178 10.58 -4.69 -19.27
C ARG A 178 10.10 -5.70 -18.23
N PHE A 179 8.85 -5.61 -17.85
CA PHE A 179 8.20 -6.66 -17.07
C PHE A 179 8.13 -7.96 -17.89
N THR A 180 8.49 -9.07 -17.28
CA THR A 180 8.32 -10.39 -17.88
C THR A 180 6.85 -10.81 -17.83
N GLN A 181 6.50 -11.84 -18.63
CA GLN A 181 5.17 -12.41 -18.62
C GLN A 181 4.81 -12.92 -17.21
N ASP A 182 5.73 -13.62 -16.55
CA ASP A 182 5.51 -14.18 -15.22
C ASP A 182 5.29 -13.07 -14.18
N GLU A 183 6.03 -11.95 -14.27
CA GLU A 183 5.84 -10.80 -13.39
C GLU A 183 4.47 -10.15 -13.58
N LEU A 184 3.99 -10.02 -14.82
CA LEU A 184 2.69 -9.46 -15.12
C LEU A 184 1.57 -10.37 -14.65
N THR A 185 1.66 -11.68 -14.92
CA THR A 185 0.70 -12.67 -14.42
C THR A 185 0.66 -12.65 -12.89
N PHE A 186 1.82 -12.60 -12.24
CA PHE A 186 1.90 -12.51 -10.78
C PHE A 186 1.24 -11.24 -10.22
N ILE A 187 1.45 -10.07 -10.86
CA ILE A 187 0.79 -8.81 -10.47
C ILE A 187 -0.72 -8.95 -10.56
N GLU A 188 -1.24 -9.52 -11.66
CA GLU A 188 -2.67 -9.76 -11.84
C GLU A 188 -3.22 -10.71 -10.76
N GLU A 189 -2.54 -11.81 -10.50
CA GLU A 189 -2.95 -12.77 -9.47
C GLU A 189 -3.00 -12.12 -8.08
N VAL A 190 -1.98 -11.33 -7.71
CA VAL A 190 -1.97 -10.61 -6.42
C VAL A 190 -3.12 -9.61 -6.34
N PHE A 191 -3.42 -8.90 -7.44
CA PHE A 191 -4.49 -7.90 -7.46
C PHE A 191 -5.88 -8.51 -7.39
N PHE A 192 -6.10 -9.67 -8.03
CA PHE A 192 -7.42 -10.32 -8.12
C PHE A 192 -7.64 -11.42 -7.06
N THR A 193 -6.61 -11.82 -6.31
CA THR A 193 -6.77 -12.77 -5.21
C THR A 193 -7.67 -12.20 -4.14
N ASP A 194 -8.62 -13.01 -3.65
CA ASP A 194 -9.45 -12.66 -2.50
C ASP A 194 -8.60 -12.57 -1.22
N PRO A 195 -8.45 -11.37 -0.62
CA PRO A 195 -7.56 -11.18 0.50
C PRO A 195 -8.12 -11.72 1.82
N THR A 196 -9.40 -12.09 1.89
CA THR A 196 -9.98 -12.71 3.08
C THR A 196 -9.33 -14.05 3.39
N ARG A 197 -8.79 -14.74 2.37
CA ARG A 197 -8.06 -16.00 2.50
C ARG A 197 -6.81 -15.90 3.39
N TYR A 198 -6.23 -14.70 3.50
CA TYR A 198 -5.06 -14.45 4.36
C TYR A 198 -5.34 -13.42 5.47
N GLY A 199 -6.63 -13.15 5.73
CA GLY A 199 -7.07 -12.43 6.92
C GLY A 199 -7.22 -10.91 6.76
N PHE A 200 -7.37 -10.40 5.53
CA PHE A 200 -7.73 -9.01 5.28
C PHE A 200 -9.19 -8.91 4.82
N PHE A 201 -9.99 -8.05 5.47
CA PHE A 201 -11.43 -7.94 5.27
C PHE A 201 -11.89 -6.55 4.84
N GLY A 202 -10.97 -5.68 4.44
CA GLY A 202 -11.30 -4.37 3.89
C GLY A 202 -11.91 -4.47 2.49
N ASN A 203 -12.76 -3.49 2.14
CA ASN A 203 -13.38 -3.44 0.83
C ASN A 203 -12.37 -3.21 -0.30
N LYS A 204 -12.66 -3.78 -1.48
CA LYS A 204 -11.94 -3.45 -2.70
C LYS A 204 -12.46 -2.11 -3.24
N VAL A 205 -11.63 -1.08 -3.16
CA VAL A 205 -11.98 0.31 -3.56
C VAL A 205 -11.54 0.66 -4.98
N THR A 206 -10.59 -0.10 -5.54
CA THR A 206 -10.14 0.01 -6.93
C THR A 206 -10.38 -1.33 -7.61
N ARG A 207 -11.21 -1.35 -8.65
CA ARG A 207 -11.71 -2.59 -9.27
C ARG A 207 -10.80 -3.11 -10.37
N ASP A 208 -10.24 -2.20 -11.15
CA ASP A 208 -9.42 -2.54 -12.30
C ASP A 208 -7.95 -2.18 -12.05
N LEU A 209 -7.06 -3.10 -12.40
CA LEU A 209 -5.60 -2.88 -12.26
C LEU A 209 -5.14 -1.65 -13.07
N THR A 210 -5.84 -1.33 -14.14
CA THR A 210 -5.59 -0.19 -15.03
C THR A 210 -6.24 1.11 -14.58
N ASP A 211 -6.98 1.11 -13.46
CA ASP A 211 -7.53 2.34 -12.91
C ASP A 211 -6.42 3.36 -12.63
N SER A 212 -6.68 4.60 -12.99
CA SER A 212 -5.72 5.69 -12.83
C SER A 212 -6.34 6.87 -12.10
N LEU A 213 -5.51 7.56 -11.34
CA LEU A 213 -5.88 8.76 -10.63
C LEU A 213 -6.01 9.94 -11.62
N PRO A 214 -7.13 10.69 -11.61
CA PRO A 214 -7.28 11.86 -12.46
C PRO A 214 -6.33 12.97 -11.99
N ARG A 215 -5.34 13.30 -12.80
CA ARG A 215 -4.30 14.31 -12.47
C ARG A 215 -4.89 15.71 -12.22
N SER A 216 -6.02 16.05 -12.89
CA SER A 216 -6.75 17.30 -12.68
C SER A 216 -7.26 17.48 -11.26
N ASP A 217 -7.56 16.36 -10.57
CA ASP A 217 -8.20 16.35 -9.26
C ASP A 217 -7.19 16.20 -8.12
N ILE A 218 -5.90 16.25 -8.44
CA ILE A 218 -4.80 16.08 -7.50
C ILE A 218 -4.09 17.41 -7.27
N ILE A 219 -3.74 17.68 -6.02
CA ILE A 219 -2.96 18.86 -5.63
C ILE A 219 -1.75 18.43 -4.78
N LYS A 220 -0.59 19.00 -5.10
CA LYS A 220 0.64 18.81 -4.30
C LYS A 220 0.56 19.62 -3.01
N ILE A 221 0.80 18.99 -1.88
CA ILE A 221 0.88 19.67 -0.59
C ILE A 221 2.32 20.19 -0.36
N PRO A 222 2.50 21.49 -0.22
CA PRO A 222 3.84 22.07 -0.06
C PRO A 222 4.63 21.44 1.09
N ARG A 223 5.92 21.17 0.85
CA ARG A 223 6.88 20.63 1.84
C ARG A 223 6.58 19.25 2.40
N SER A 224 5.50 18.56 1.96
CA SER A 224 5.21 17.18 2.38
C SER A 224 5.81 16.12 1.46
N GLY A 225 6.04 16.44 0.19
CA GLY A 225 6.37 15.45 -0.85
C GLY A 225 5.17 14.65 -1.36
N HIS A 226 3.97 14.89 -0.83
CA HIS A 226 2.75 14.13 -1.08
C HIS A 226 1.68 14.98 -1.76
N PHE A 227 0.63 14.30 -2.21
CA PHE A 227 -0.50 14.88 -2.93
C PHE A 227 -1.81 14.47 -2.25
N LEU A 228 -2.84 15.33 -2.39
CA LEU A 228 -4.21 15.03 -1.95
C LEU A 228 -5.17 15.16 -3.12
N LEU A 229 -6.32 14.51 -3.02
CA LEU A 229 -7.45 14.81 -3.88
C LEU A 229 -8.02 16.18 -3.49
N LYS A 230 -8.39 16.97 -4.51
CA LYS A 230 -9.15 18.21 -4.33
C LYS A 230 -10.52 17.92 -3.69
N GLY A 231 -11.15 18.92 -3.14
CA GLY A 231 -12.43 18.75 -2.48
C GLY A 231 -12.29 18.26 -1.04
N GLU A 232 -12.99 17.21 -0.66
CA GLU A 232 -13.14 16.79 0.75
C GLU A 232 -11.82 16.44 1.41
N SER A 233 -10.93 15.68 0.74
CA SER A 233 -9.62 15.29 1.28
C SER A 233 -8.76 16.53 1.62
N LEU A 234 -8.64 17.45 0.67
CA LEU A 234 -7.89 18.70 0.88
C LEU A 234 -8.53 19.57 1.96
N ASN A 235 -9.84 19.70 1.94
CA ASN A 235 -10.57 20.52 2.92
C ASN A 235 -10.41 19.97 4.33
N LEU A 236 -10.54 18.66 4.51
CA LEU A 236 -10.33 18.00 5.80
C LEU A 236 -8.89 18.18 6.29
N TYR A 237 -7.88 18.00 5.42
CA TYR A 237 -6.48 18.22 5.79
C TYR A 237 -6.22 19.67 6.21
N ASN A 238 -6.72 20.65 5.45
CA ASN A 238 -6.55 22.07 5.78
C ASN A 238 -7.21 22.43 7.12
N LYS A 239 -8.41 21.89 7.37
CA LYS A 239 -9.11 22.07 8.63
C LYS A 239 -8.33 21.46 9.79
N LEU A 240 -7.85 20.22 9.62
CA LEU A 240 -6.99 19.56 10.61
C LEU A 240 -5.72 20.37 10.90
N LYS A 241 -5.08 20.88 9.85
CA LYS A 241 -3.87 21.71 9.99
C LYS A 241 -4.14 22.98 10.79
N ALA A 242 -5.29 23.62 10.58
CA ALA A 242 -5.70 24.81 11.32
C ALA A 242 -5.98 24.51 12.80
N ASP A 243 -6.70 23.42 13.09
CA ASP A 243 -7.15 23.08 14.45
C ASP A 243 -6.04 22.46 15.31
N VAL A 244 -5.16 21.65 14.71
CA VAL A 244 -4.08 20.94 15.41
C VAL A 244 -2.82 21.80 15.52
N GLY A 245 -2.45 22.53 14.46
CA GLY A 245 -1.32 23.45 14.42
C GLY A 245 -0.18 23.01 13.52
N ASP A 246 0.90 23.82 13.53
CA ASP A 246 1.98 23.75 12.55
C ASP A 246 2.86 22.49 12.64
N GLN A 247 2.84 21.81 13.77
CA GLN A 247 3.60 20.57 13.95
C GLN A 247 2.95 19.37 13.21
N LEU A 248 1.67 19.46 12.84
CA LEU A 248 1.01 18.44 12.03
C LEU A 248 1.55 18.48 10.59
N VAL A 249 1.84 17.35 10.02
CA VAL A 249 2.34 17.22 8.64
C VAL A 249 1.65 16.08 7.92
N LEU A 250 1.44 16.24 6.60
CA LEU A 250 0.99 15.14 5.74
C LEU A 250 2.15 14.17 5.52
N THR A 251 2.00 12.91 5.90
CA THR A 251 3.03 11.86 5.78
C THR A 251 2.75 10.88 4.64
N SER A 252 1.50 10.75 4.22
CA SER A 252 1.10 10.07 2.99
C SER A 252 -0.26 10.62 2.52
N GLY A 253 -0.43 10.75 1.24
CA GLY A 253 -1.70 11.21 0.64
C GLY A 253 -2.18 10.21 -0.41
N VAL A 254 -2.56 10.72 -1.58
CA VAL A 254 -3.03 9.90 -2.70
C VAL A 254 -2.02 8.82 -3.05
N ARG A 255 -2.53 7.61 -3.28
CA ARG A 255 -1.71 6.43 -3.60
C ARG A 255 -2.37 5.62 -4.72
N SER A 256 -1.66 5.49 -5.84
CA SER A 256 -2.11 4.66 -6.96
C SER A 256 -2.05 3.17 -6.65
N VAL A 257 -2.70 2.37 -7.49
CA VAL A 257 -2.63 0.90 -7.43
C VAL A 257 -1.18 0.40 -7.55
N VAL A 258 -0.37 1.02 -8.42
CA VAL A 258 1.04 0.65 -8.63
C VAL A 258 1.87 0.90 -7.36
N LYS A 259 1.67 2.05 -6.71
CA LYS A 259 2.36 2.33 -5.44
C LYS A 259 1.92 1.36 -4.34
N GLN A 260 0.62 1.08 -4.23
CA GLN A 260 0.11 0.13 -3.24
C GLN A 260 0.63 -1.28 -3.50
N LEU A 261 0.69 -1.71 -4.76
CA LEU A 261 1.30 -2.98 -5.17
C LEU A 261 2.74 -3.06 -4.69
N HIS A 262 3.56 -2.03 -4.99
CA HIS A 262 4.97 -2.01 -4.55
C HIS A 262 5.11 -2.13 -3.03
N LEU A 263 4.33 -1.36 -2.27
CA LEU A 263 4.38 -1.40 -0.80
C LEU A 263 4.00 -2.79 -0.27
N PHE A 264 2.92 -3.39 -0.80
CA PHE A 264 2.46 -4.70 -0.36
C PHE A 264 3.45 -5.81 -0.70
N LEU A 265 4.01 -5.81 -1.92
CA LEU A 265 5.02 -6.79 -2.33
C LEU A 265 6.31 -6.64 -1.52
N ALA A 266 6.77 -5.40 -1.29
CA ALA A 266 7.95 -5.14 -0.44
C ALA A 266 7.72 -5.66 1.00
N LYS A 267 6.52 -5.42 1.57
CA LYS A 267 6.17 -5.96 2.89
C LYS A 267 6.05 -7.47 2.90
N THR A 268 5.61 -8.07 1.80
CA THR A 268 5.57 -9.54 1.64
C THR A 268 6.99 -10.13 1.60
N VAL A 269 7.94 -9.47 0.92
CA VAL A 269 9.36 -9.86 0.95
C VAL A 269 9.92 -9.77 2.37
N GLU A 270 9.70 -8.65 3.07
CA GLU A 270 10.10 -8.45 4.47
C GLU A 270 9.52 -9.53 5.41
N ALA A 271 8.30 -9.95 5.13
CA ALA A 271 7.60 -11.00 5.88
C ALA A 271 7.99 -12.43 5.44
N ASN A 272 9.00 -12.62 4.58
CA ASN A 272 9.40 -13.91 4.03
C ASN A 272 8.25 -14.67 3.36
N GLY A 273 7.46 -13.98 2.53
CA GLY A 273 6.32 -14.55 1.82
C GLY A 273 5.04 -14.70 2.66
N ASN A 274 5.03 -14.32 3.93
CA ASN A 274 3.85 -14.39 4.79
C ASN A 274 2.84 -13.28 4.42
N LEU A 275 1.83 -13.62 3.62
CA LEU A 275 0.77 -12.71 3.17
C LEU A 275 -0.10 -12.21 4.33
N SER A 276 -0.39 -13.09 5.30
CA SER A 276 -1.18 -12.72 6.48
C SER A 276 -0.46 -11.65 7.32
N ARG A 277 0.86 -11.80 7.52
CA ARG A 277 1.66 -10.81 8.24
C ARG A 277 1.79 -9.49 7.47
N ALA A 278 2.01 -9.57 6.16
CA ALA A 278 2.08 -8.39 5.30
C ALA A 278 0.77 -7.60 5.33
N SER A 279 -0.38 -8.27 5.21
CA SER A 279 -1.70 -7.62 5.18
C SER A 279 -2.10 -6.98 6.52
N ARG A 280 -1.60 -7.49 7.65
CA ARG A 280 -1.81 -6.84 8.95
C ARG A 280 -1.15 -5.45 9.06
N SER A 281 -0.19 -5.14 8.20
CA SER A 281 0.50 -3.84 8.17
C SER A 281 0.15 -2.97 6.98
N LEU A 282 -0.31 -3.56 5.87
CA LEU A 282 -0.61 -2.85 4.62
C LEU A 282 -1.78 -3.49 3.89
N ALA A 283 -2.76 -2.68 3.49
CA ALA A 283 -3.84 -3.16 2.64
C ALA A 283 -3.30 -3.75 1.32
N PRO A 284 -3.86 -4.86 0.81
CA PRO A 284 -3.52 -5.40 -0.50
C PRO A 284 -3.82 -4.42 -1.64
N PRO A 285 -3.22 -4.60 -2.83
CA PRO A 285 -3.50 -3.78 -4.00
C PRO A 285 -4.99 -3.75 -4.34
N GLY A 286 -5.51 -2.58 -4.64
CA GLY A 286 -6.94 -2.36 -4.88
C GLY A 286 -7.78 -2.15 -3.62
N HIS A 287 -7.23 -2.35 -2.42
CA HIS A 287 -7.95 -2.21 -1.14
C HIS A 287 -7.50 -1.00 -0.31
N SER A 288 -6.56 -0.19 -0.80
CA SER A 288 -6.07 0.99 -0.09
C SER A 288 -6.99 2.18 -0.27
N TYR A 289 -7.53 2.70 0.81
CA TYR A 289 -8.38 3.90 0.81
C TYR A 289 -7.64 5.19 0.44
N HIS A 290 -6.31 5.20 0.41
CA HIS A 290 -5.53 6.30 -0.15
C HIS A 290 -5.83 6.57 -1.64
N GLY A 291 -6.31 5.57 -2.37
CA GLY A 291 -6.76 5.74 -3.77
C GLY A 291 -8.06 6.54 -3.89
N VAL A 292 -8.84 6.65 -2.84
CA VAL A 292 -10.14 7.31 -2.81
C VAL A 292 -10.24 8.47 -1.82
N GLY A 293 -9.09 8.91 -1.25
CA GLY A 293 -9.01 10.17 -0.54
C GLY A 293 -8.56 10.13 0.92
N ASP A 294 -8.48 8.97 1.56
CA ASP A 294 -7.86 8.86 2.88
C ASP A 294 -6.40 9.35 2.82
N PHE A 295 -5.88 9.81 3.95
CA PHE A 295 -4.51 10.27 4.03
C PHE A 295 -3.90 10.05 5.42
N ASP A 296 -2.58 10.00 5.47
CA ASP A 296 -1.84 9.85 6.71
C ASP A 296 -1.28 11.19 7.17
N VAL A 297 -1.35 11.41 8.47
CA VAL A 297 -0.76 12.58 9.13
C VAL A 297 0.26 12.13 10.17
N GLY A 298 1.17 13.04 10.49
CA GLY A 298 2.20 12.81 11.49
C GLY A 298 2.63 14.11 12.16
N ARG A 299 3.62 14.01 13.02
CA ARG A 299 4.29 15.12 13.67
C ARG A 299 5.65 15.38 13.04
N ILE A 300 5.99 16.64 12.80
CA ILE A 300 7.34 17.04 12.34
C ILE A 300 8.37 16.55 13.37
N GLY A 301 9.44 15.92 12.86
CA GLY A 301 10.55 15.42 13.68
C GLY A 301 10.34 14.04 14.33
N LEU A 302 9.15 13.45 14.24
CA LEU A 302 8.90 12.10 14.77
C LEU A 302 9.44 10.97 13.85
N GLY A 303 9.73 11.27 12.57
CA GLY A 303 10.29 10.32 11.61
C GLY A 303 9.38 9.10 11.40
N GLU A 304 9.98 7.91 11.32
CA GLU A 304 9.27 6.65 11.10
C GLU A 304 8.26 6.29 12.20
N LYS A 305 8.44 6.83 13.41
CA LYS A 305 7.49 6.65 14.52
C LYS A 305 6.11 7.25 14.24
N ASN A 306 5.99 8.11 13.21
CA ASN A 306 4.69 8.55 12.71
C ASN A 306 3.81 7.38 12.22
N PHE A 307 4.42 6.28 11.81
CA PHE A 307 3.74 5.07 11.33
C PHE A 307 3.72 3.94 12.38
N THR A 308 3.75 4.32 13.64
CA THR A 308 3.66 3.40 14.78
C THR A 308 2.67 3.91 15.82
N ALA A 309 2.37 3.09 16.82
CA ALA A 309 1.53 3.49 17.96
C ALA A 309 2.12 4.69 18.74
N ASP A 310 3.41 5.04 18.56
CA ASP A 310 4.01 6.21 19.20
C ASP A 310 3.37 7.53 18.78
N PHE A 311 2.83 7.61 17.55
CA PHE A 311 2.09 8.80 17.12
C PHE A 311 0.87 9.06 18.01
N SER A 312 0.19 8.03 18.52
CA SER A 312 -0.97 8.20 19.40
C SER A 312 -0.64 8.87 20.73
N ARG A 313 0.64 8.91 21.10
CA ARG A 313 1.11 9.58 22.34
C ARG A 313 1.49 11.04 22.14
N THR A 314 1.44 11.54 20.90
CA THR A 314 1.80 12.92 20.59
C THR A 314 0.69 13.91 20.93
N PRO A 315 1.02 15.17 21.25
CA PRO A 315 0.02 16.23 21.46
C PRO A 315 -0.87 16.43 20.22
N GLU A 316 -0.31 16.25 19.02
CA GLU A 316 -1.04 16.39 17.75
C GLU A 316 -2.14 15.34 17.66
N TYR A 317 -1.84 14.07 17.94
CA TYR A 317 -2.85 13.04 17.95
C TYR A 317 -3.91 13.27 19.03
N GLN A 318 -3.52 13.69 20.24
CA GLN A 318 -4.48 13.98 21.32
C GLN A 318 -5.48 15.06 20.90
N LYS A 319 -5.00 16.08 20.19
CA LYS A 319 -5.90 17.09 19.61
C LYS A 319 -6.82 16.46 18.55
N ILE A 320 -6.26 15.68 17.59
CA ILE A 320 -7.06 14.98 16.56
C ILE A 320 -8.16 14.13 17.21
N ALA A 321 -7.82 13.36 18.22
CA ALA A 321 -8.77 12.48 18.92
C ALA A 321 -9.89 13.25 19.63
N GLY A 322 -9.65 14.51 19.99
CA GLY A 322 -10.66 15.42 20.56
C GLY A 322 -11.56 16.10 19.53
N LEU A 323 -11.25 16.01 18.23
CA LEU A 323 -12.04 16.63 17.17
C LEU A 323 -13.21 15.72 16.78
N GLY A 324 -14.43 16.13 17.07
CA GLY A 324 -15.64 15.33 16.83
C GLY A 324 -15.98 15.08 15.34
N TYR A 325 -15.21 15.65 14.41
CA TYR A 325 -15.41 15.50 12.97
C TYR A 325 -14.33 14.62 12.29
N VAL A 326 -13.40 14.03 13.06
CA VAL A 326 -12.30 13.21 12.54
C VAL A 326 -12.45 11.79 13.01
N ASN A 327 -12.29 10.88 12.08
CA ASN A 327 -12.21 9.45 12.37
C ASN A 327 -10.90 8.88 11.80
N ILE A 328 -10.34 7.89 12.48
CA ILE A 328 -9.25 7.08 11.94
C ILE A 328 -9.82 5.83 11.27
N ARG A 329 -9.17 5.39 10.19
CA ARG A 329 -9.65 4.23 9.40
C ARG A 329 -9.53 2.92 10.17
N TYR A 330 -8.43 2.73 10.91
CA TYR A 330 -8.08 1.48 11.56
C TYR A 330 -7.91 1.69 13.08
N PRO A 331 -9.02 1.80 13.85
CA PRO A 331 -8.97 1.84 15.32
C PRO A 331 -8.48 0.51 15.90
N THR A 332 -8.26 0.46 17.21
CA THR A 332 -7.70 -0.72 17.92
C THR A 332 -8.56 -1.98 17.87
N ASP A 333 -9.82 -1.82 17.57
CA ASP A 333 -10.87 -2.85 17.52
C ASP A 333 -11.44 -3.04 16.11
N ASN A 334 -10.74 -2.50 15.08
CA ASN A 334 -11.22 -2.68 13.71
C ASN A 334 -11.24 -4.16 13.29
N LEU A 335 -12.17 -4.49 12.38
CA LEU A 335 -12.30 -5.83 11.84
C LEU A 335 -11.82 -5.94 10.37
N PHE A 336 -10.99 -5.02 9.91
CA PHE A 336 -10.45 -5.01 8.53
C PHE A 336 -9.21 -5.88 8.33
N GLY A 337 -8.57 -6.35 9.41
CA GLY A 337 -7.32 -7.12 9.32
C GLY A 337 -6.06 -6.29 9.36
N VAL A 338 -6.18 -5.01 9.64
CA VAL A 338 -5.06 -4.06 9.72
C VAL A 338 -4.83 -3.68 11.17
N ARG A 339 -3.57 -3.53 11.55
CA ARG A 339 -3.19 -3.04 12.87
C ARG A 339 -3.76 -1.65 13.18
N PHE A 340 -3.70 -1.25 14.42
CA PHE A 340 -4.03 0.11 14.82
C PHE A 340 -3.16 1.13 14.09
N GLU A 341 -3.79 2.09 13.38
CA GLU A 341 -3.11 3.14 12.62
C GLU A 341 -3.65 4.52 13.03
N PRO A 342 -3.12 5.10 14.13
CA PRO A 342 -3.59 6.41 14.61
C PRO A 342 -3.33 7.57 13.65
N TRP A 343 -2.45 7.37 12.69
CA TRP A 343 -2.10 8.36 11.66
C TRP A 343 -3.06 8.38 10.46
N HIS A 344 -3.82 7.31 10.24
CA HIS A 344 -4.63 7.11 9.03
C HIS A 344 -6.01 7.77 9.18
N ILE A 345 -6.14 8.95 8.59
CA ILE A 345 -7.37 9.74 8.62
C ILE A 345 -8.34 9.20 7.57
N LYS A 346 -9.52 8.84 8.06
CA LYS A 346 -10.63 8.37 7.25
C LYS A 346 -11.36 9.55 6.64
N LEU A 347 -11.50 9.55 5.31
CA LEU A 347 -12.47 10.37 4.61
C LEU A 347 -13.81 9.61 4.64
N SER A 348 -14.85 10.22 5.11
CA SER A 348 -16.22 9.62 5.32
C SER A 348 -16.49 8.20 4.80
#